data_f116a62befb14ea108526c930e3cd302
#
_entry.id   f116a62befb14ea108526c930e3cd302
#
_cell.length_a   1.000
_cell.length_b   1.000
_cell.length_c   1.000
_cell.angle_alpha   90.00
_cell.angle_beta   90.00
_cell.angle_gamma   90.00
#
_symmetry.space_group_name_H-M   'P 1'
#
loop_
_entity.id
_entity.type
_entity.pdbx_description
1 polymer ?
#
loop_
_entity_poly.entity_id
_entity_poly.type
_entity_poly.pdbx_seq_one_letter_code
_entity_poly.pdbx_strand_id
1 'polypeptide(L)'
;MDMTLHYAFIDESGTVGSTGTHFLVVAVLTAVTPRDLELPVRRALKKYGRSLTKGEIKATHASVKTNLRMLEAIASHEVSIVAVIVDQQAIVRQPKDPEEIYRQAVARAIHILLEHFPRVEICLNKRYTNEILRYELEKHIRENLVDISPQLALIRQQSSHTRKELQAADAVAWAFFQKYERGNSRFYDVIASKVLLEELIAKKKWK
;
A
#
# COMPACT_ATOMS: atom_id res chain seq x y z
N MET A 1 -14.06 -21.61 -9.02
CA MET A 1 -13.00 -20.65 -8.59
C MET A 1 -13.02 -19.51 -9.58
N ASP A 2 -13.10 -18.30 -9.09
CA ASP A 2 -12.98 -17.11 -9.95
C ASP A 2 -11.57 -17.07 -10.55
N MET A 3 -11.50 -17.12 -11.90
CA MET A 3 -10.25 -17.13 -12.65
C MET A 3 -9.86 -15.73 -13.12
N THR A 4 -10.54 -14.69 -12.64
CA THR A 4 -10.28 -13.30 -13.01
C THR A 4 -8.88 -12.88 -12.58
N LEU A 5 -8.12 -12.31 -13.50
CA LEU A 5 -6.83 -11.70 -13.19
C LEU A 5 -7.07 -10.34 -12.52
N HIS A 6 -6.45 -10.16 -11.37
CA HIS A 6 -6.46 -8.89 -10.64
C HIS A 6 -5.11 -8.20 -10.72
N TYR A 7 -5.12 -6.90 -10.50
CA TYR A 7 -3.91 -6.06 -10.45
C TYR A 7 -3.87 -5.38 -9.09
N ALA A 8 -2.81 -5.60 -8.34
CA ALA A 8 -2.62 -5.04 -7.02
C ALA A 8 -1.46 -4.04 -7.01
N PHE A 9 -1.70 -2.89 -6.40
CA PHE A 9 -0.72 -1.82 -6.25
C PHE A 9 -0.51 -1.57 -4.76
N ILE A 10 0.75 -1.62 -4.33
CA ILE A 10 1.14 -1.56 -2.92
C ILE A 10 1.99 -0.32 -2.68
N ASP A 11 1.59 0.44 -1.68
CA ASP A 11 2.39 1.54 -1.15
C ASP A 11 2.30 1.58 0.38
N GLU A 12 3.21 2.33 1.01
CA GLU A 12 3.27 2.48 2.44
C GLU A 12 3.10 3.93 2.89
N SER A 13 2.72 4.10 4.16
CA SER A 13 2.73 5.39 4.85
C SER A 13 3.25 5.22 6.27
N GLY A 14 4.10 6.14 6.69
CA GLY A 14 4.88 6.02 7.93
C GLY A 14 6.32 5.62 7.65
N THR A 15 7.14 5.67 8.69
CA THR A 15 8.58 5.35 8.64
C THR A 15 8.93 4.35 9.72
N VAL A 16 9.94 3.51 9.48
CA VAL A 16 10.42 2.50 10.44
C VAL A 16 11.63 3.01 11.22
N GLY A 17 11.85 2.44 12.41
CA GLY A 17 13.01 2.73 13.25
C GLY A 17 12.71 3.61 14.46
N SER A 18 13.73 3.90 15.26
CA SER A 18 13.63 4.60 16.54
C SER A 18 13.12 6.04 16.44
N THR A 19 13.29 6.68 15.28
CA THR A 19 12.76 8.02 14.95
C THR A 19 11.56 7.92 14.02
N GLY A 20 11.03 6.73 13.83
CA GLY A 20 9.89 6.46 12.97
C GLY A 20 8.58 6.99 13.53
N THR A 21 7.54 6.85 12.74
CA THR A 21 6.16 7.12 13.18
C THR A 21 5.68 6.04 14.14
N HIS A 22 4.62 6.32 14.92
CA HIS A 22 4.01 5.30 15.79
C HIS A 22 3.49 4.12 14.95
N PHE A 23 2.81 4.44 13.86
CA PHE A 23 2.29 3.41 12.95
C PHE A 23 3.04 3.37 11.62
N LEU A 24 3.26 2.15 11.13
CA LEU A 24 3.57 1.87 9.74
C LEU A 24 2.32 1.27 9.10
N VAL A 25 1.90 1.79 7.98
CA VAL A 25 0.79 1.27 7.18
C VAL A 25 1.33 0.74 5.86
N VAL A 26 0.95 -0.48 5.49
CA VAL A 26 1.11 -1.02 4.15
C VAL A 26 -0.29 -1.25 3.59
N ALA A 27 -0.61 -0.59 2.48
CA ALA A 27 -1.91 -0.73 1.83
C ALA A 27 -1.78 -1.36 0.45
N VAL A 28 -2.66 -2.29 0.16
CA VAL A 28 -2.82 -2.96 -1.13
C VAL A 28 -4.14 -2.49 -1.73
N LEU A 29 -4.07 -1.87 -2.88
CA LEU A 29 -5.24 -1.45 -3.66
C LEU A 29 -5.36 -2.34 -4.90
N THR A 30 -6.49 -3.05 -5.02
CA THR A 30 -6.71 -4.07 -6.04
C THR A 30 -7.86 -3.68 -6.96
N ALA A 31 -7.70 -3.95 -8.26
CA ALA A 31 -8.75 -3.78 -9.27
C ALA A 31 -8.62 -4.85 -10.37
N VAL A 32 -9.72 -5.11 -11.09
CA VAL A 32 -9.70 -5.98 -12.28
C VAL A 32 -9.01 -5.29 -13.46
N THR A 33 -9.10 -3.97 -13.55
CA THR A 33 -8.40 -3.19 -14.57
C THR A 33 -7.57 -2.07 -13.95
N PRO A 34 -6.27 -1.95 -14.28
CA PRO A 34 -5.40 -0.87 -13.79
C PRO A 34 -5.94 0.52 -14.14
N ARG A 35 -6.69 0.63 -15.23
CA ARG A 35 -7.27 1.89 -15.70
C ARG A 35 -8.21 2.53 -14.67
N ASP A 36 -8.91 1.73 -13.87
CA ASP A 36 -9.82 2.23 -12.83
C ASP A 36 -9.08 2.99 -11.72
N LEU A 37 -7.81 2.64 -11.50
CA LEU A 37 -6.94 3.32 -10.55
C LEU A 37 -6.16 4.47 -11.17
N GLU A 38 -5.83 4.35 -12.46
CA GLU A 38 -5.10 5.38 -13.20
C GLU A 38 -5.96 6.63 -13.44
N LEU A 39 -7.23 6.46 -13.81
CA LEU A 39 -8.12 7.56 -14.19
C LEU A 39 -8.37 8.59 -13.06
N PRO A 40 -8.63 8.19 -11.80
CA PRO A 40 -8.73 9.13 -10.68
C PRO A 40 -7.51 10.04 -10.56
N VAL A 41 -6.31 9.46 -10.63
CA VAL A 41 -5.04 10.17 -10.53
C VAL A 41 -4.84 11.10 -11.73
N ARG A 42 -5.09 10.65 -12.96
CA ARG A 42 -4.99 11.50 -14.17
C ARG A 42 -5.94 12.70 -14.11
N ARG A 43 -7.18 12.50 -13.64
CA ARG A 43 -8.15 13.59 -13.47
C ARG A 43 -7.68 14.59 -12.42
N ALA A 44 -7.14 14.10 -11.29
CA ALA A 44 -6.58 14.96 -10.25
C ALA A 44 -5.36 15.74 -10.76
N LEU A 45 -4.43 15.09 -11.48
CA LEU A 45 -3.28 15.74 -12.11
C LEU A 45 -3.70 16.81 -13.11
N LYS A 46 -4.68 16.53 -13.97
CA LYS A 46 -5.20 17.53 -14.95
C LYS A 46 -5.76 18.76 -14.25
N LYS A 47 -6.45 18.57 -13.12
CA LYS A 47 -7.13 19.67 -12.41
C LYS A 47 -6.17 20.45 -11.49
N TYR A 48 -5.23 19.79 -10.84
CA TYR A 48 -4.39 20.38 -9.80
C TYR A 48 -2.90 20.36 -10.14
N GLY A 49 -2.50 19.72 -11.23
CA GLY A 49 -1.11 19.43 -11.59
C GLY A 49 -0.21 20.63 -11.83
N ARG A 50 -0.78 21.83 -12.11
CA ARG A 50 0.00 23.07 -12.27
C ARG A 50 0.70 23.52 -10.98
N SER A 51 0.23 23.08 -9.83
CA SER A 51 0.80 23.38 -8.52
C SER A 51 1.67 22.23 -7.96
N LEU A 52 1.82 21.13 -8.72
CA LEU A 52 2.51 19.93 -8.27
C LEU A 52 3.92 19.86 -8.87
N THR A 53 4.89 19.66 -8.03
CA THR A 53 6.27 19.40 -8.43
C THR A 53 6.36 18.04 -9.15
N LYS A 54 6.93 18.04 -10.36
CA LYS A 54 7.27 16.82 -11.13
C LYS A 54 6.09 15.97 -11.65
N GLY A 55 4.85 16.49 -11.72
CA GLY A 55 3.72 15.73 -12.29
C GLY A 55 3.31 14.48 -11.50
N GLU A 56 3.55 14.47 -10.21
CA GLU A 56 3.17 13.42 -9.26
C GLU A 56 2.28 14.01 -8.16
N ILE A 57 1.23 13.27 -7.79
CA ILE A 57 0.44 13.59 -6.60
C ILE A 57 0.99 12.74 -5.45
N LYS A 58 1.53 13.41 -4.44
CA LYS A 58 1.82 12.82 -3.13
C LYS A 58 0.73 13.22 -2.16
N ALA A 59 0.09 12.22 -1.53
CA ALA A 59 -1.03 12.49 -0.61
C ALA A 59 -0.62 13.41 0.56
N THR A 60 0.62 13.28 1.03
CA THR A 60 1.19 14.14 2.09
C THR A 60 1.29 15.62 1.70
N HIS A 61 1.43 15.94 0.41
CA HIS A 61 1.58 17.30 -0.10
C HIS A 61 0.33 17.84 -0.78
N ALA A 62 -0.63 16.96 -1.09
CA ALA A 62 -1.88 17.34 -1.72
C ALA A 62 -2.82 18.03 -0.72
N SER A 63 -3.69 18.92 -1.22
CA SER A 63 -4.69 19.55 -0.37
C SER A 63 -5.72 18.53 0.13
N VAL A 64 -6.35 18.78 1.28
CA VAL A 64 -7.46 18.00 1.83
C VAL A 64 -8.52 17.72 0.75
N LYS A 65 -8.90 18.74 -0.01
CA LYS A 65 -9.89 18.63 -1.09
C LYS A 65 -9.44 17.73 -2.22
N THR A 66 -8.15 17.77 -2.56
CA THR A 66 -7.58 16.89 -3.61
C THR A 66 -7.60 15.44 -3.15
N ASN A 67 -7.16 15.16 -1.92
CA ASN A 67 -7.15 13.82 -1.36
C ASN A 67 -8.56 13.24 -1.25
N LEU A 68 -9.52 13.98 -0.71
CA LEU A 68 -10.91 13.51 -0.62
C LEU A 68 -11.47 13.14 -1.99
N ARG A 69 -11.34 14.02 -2.99
CA ARG A 69 -11.86 13.76 -4.34
C ARG A 69 -11.18 12.59 -5.03
N MET A 70 -9.88 12.40 -4.77
CA MET A 70 -9.16 11.24 -5.31
C MET A 70 -9.66 9.94 -4.68
N LEU A 71 -9.84 9.92 -3.35
CA LEU A 71 -10.37 8.76 -2.63
C LEU A 71 -11.83 8.48 -3.02
N GLU A 72 -12.69 9.51 -3.16
CA GLU A 72 -14.06 9.37 -3.69
C GLU A 72 -14.08 8.75 -5.09
N ALA A 73 -13.19 9.22 -5.97
CA ALA A 73 -13.08 8.69 -7.31
C ALA A 73 -12.57 7.24 -7.32
N ILE A 74 -11.61 6.86 -6.46
CA ILE A 74 -11.16 5.48 -6.29
C ILE A 74 -12.33 4.61 -5.79
N ALA A 75 -13.04 5.07 -4.75
CA ALA A 75 -14.15 4.33 -4.15
C ALA A 75 -15.35 4.16 -5.10
N SER A 76 -15.47 4.98 -6.14
CA SER A 76 -16.53 4.84 -7.16
C SER A 76 -16.30 3.69 -8.15
N HIS A 77 -15.11 3.08 -8.14
CA HIS A 77 -14.78 1.91 -8.97
C HIS A 77 -14.89 0.60 -8.19
N GLU A 78 -14.88 -0.52 -8.93
CA GLU A 78 -14.82 -1.87 -8.36
C GLU A 78 -13.38 -2.16 -7.91
N VAL A 79 -13.10 -1.78 -6.67
CA VAL A 79 -11.79 -1.94 -6.03
C VAL A 79 -11.93 -2.65 -4.69
N SER A 80 -10.85 -3.32 -4.28
CA SER A 80 -10.74 -3.91 -2.94
C SER A 80 -9.45 -3.41 -2.28
N ILE A 81 -9.51 -3.21 -0.98
CA ILE A 81 -8.39 -2.70 -0.19
C ILE A 81 -8.06 -3.71 0.91
N VAL A 82 -6.79 -4.08 1.00
CA VAL A 82 -6.21 -4.78 2.15
C VAL A 82 -5.21 -3.85 2.80
N ALA A 83 -5.24 -3.73 4.12
CA ALA A 83 -4.27 -2.93 4.84
C ALA A 83 -3.68 -3.69 6.03
N VAL A 84 -2.37 -3.61 6.18
CA VAL A 84 -1.63 -4.08 7.36
C VAL A 84 -1.07 -2.86 8.07
N ILE A 85 -1.45 -2.71 9.32
CA ILE A 85 -1.03 -1.62 10.20
C ILE A 85 -0.14 -2.20 11.28
N VAL A 86 1.07 -1.69 11.44
CA VAL A 86 1.99 -2.11 12.50
C VAL A 86 2.08 -1.03 13.55
N ASP A 87 1.65 -1.36 14.77
CA ASP A 87 1.91 -0.54 15.95
C ASP A 87 3.36 -0.78 16.39
N GLN A 88 4.27 0.10 15.98
CA GLN A 88 5.70 -0.04 16.24
C GLN A 88 6.05 0.11 17.72
N GLN A 89 5.24 0.84 18.50
CA GLN A 89 5.46 1.02 19.94
C GLN A 89 5.02 -0.21 20.74
N ALA A 90 4.10 -1.01 20.20
CA ALA A 90 3.65 -2.25 20.81
C ALA A 90 4.55 -3.45 20.50
N ILE A 91 5.61 -3.30 19.70
CA ILE A 91 6.57 -4.37 19.41
C ILE A 91 7.36 -4.70 20.68
N VAL A 92 7.19 -5.92 21.20
CA VAL A 92 7.81 -6.35 22.46
C VAL A 92 9.35 -6.47 22.35
N ARG A 93 9.84 -6.85 21.16
CA ARG A 93 11.27 -6.94 20.86
C ARG A 93 11.50 -6.37 19.47
N GLN A 94 12.16 -5.22 19.43
CA GLN A 94 12.52 -4.59 18.16
C GLN A 94 13.54 -5.43 17.37
N PRO A 95 13.38 -5.54 16.05
CA PRO A 95 14.37 -6.20 15.22
C PRO A 95 15.68 -5.38 15.20
N LYS A 96 16.80 -6.06 14.94
CA LYS A 96 18.10 -5.37 14.79
C LYS A 96 18.11 -4.43 13.58
N ASP A 97 17.48 -4.86 12.50
CA ASP A 97 17.26 -4.05 11.31
C ASP A 97 15.80 -3.55 11.29
N PRO A 98 15.54 -2.24 11.47
CA PRO A 98 14.18 -1.71 11.44
C PRO A 98 13.43 -1.98 10.13
N GLU A 99 14.12 -2.13 9.00
CA GLU A 99 13.50 -2.45 7.71
C GLU A 99 12.84 -3.84 7.70
N GLU A 100 13.17 -4.70 8.66
CA GLU A 100 12.51 -5.99 8.85
C GLU A 100 11.01 -5.82 9.15
N ILE A 101 10.64 -4.74 9.87
CA ILE A 101 9.22 -4.41 10.14
C ILE A 101 8.47 -4.18 8.83
N TYR A 102 9.08 -3.42 7.92
CA TYR A 102 8.51 -3.16 6.61
C TYR A 102 8.40 -4.43 5.77
N ARG A 103 9.49 -5.22 5.69
CA ARG A 103 9.52 -6.47 4.92
C ARG A 103 8.42 -7.43 5.36
N GLN A 104 8.24 -7.60 6.68
CA GLN A 104 7.19 -8.47 7.22
C GLN A 104 5.78 -7.92 7.00
N ALA A 105 5.58 -6.60 7.14
CA ALA A 105 4.28 -5.99 6.86
C ALA A 105 3.87 -6.17 5.39
N VAL A 106 4.80 -5.98 4.46
CA VAL A 106 4.55 -6.20 3.02
C VAL A 106 4.27 -7.67 2.73
N ALA A 107 5.08 -8.59 3.28
CA ALA A 107 4.86 -10.03 3.09
C ALA A 107 3.48 -10.45 3.63
N ARG A 108 3.09 -9.95 4.79
CA ARG A 108 1.77 -10.21 5.38
C ARG A 108 0.62 -9.66 4.52
N ALA A 109 0.75 -8.44 4.02
CA ALA A 109 -0.25 -7.82 3.14
C ALA A 109 -0.43 -8.61 1.84
N ILE A 110 0.68 -9.10 1.25
CA ILE A 110 0.64 -9.93 0.05
C ILE A 110 0.04 -11.31 0.36
N HIS A 111 0.37 -11.90 1.51
CA HIS A 111 -0.22 -13.17 1.93
C HIS A 111 -1.76 -13.08 1.99
N ILE A 112 -2.28 -12.07 2.68
CA ILE A 112 -3.73 -11.81 2.76
C ILE A 112 -4.33 -11.58 1.36
N LEU A 113 -3.64 -10.81 0.52
CA LEU A 113 -4.08 -10.57 -0.86
C LEU A 113 -4.27 -11.86 -1.64
N LEU A 114 -3.30 -12.80 -1.54
CA LEU A 114 -3.31 -14.05 -2.29
C LEU A 114 -4.37 -15.05 -1.79
N GLU A 115 -4.77 -14.98 -0.52
CA GLU A 115 -5.89 -15.74 0.01
C GLU A 115 -7.22 -15.36 -0.66
N HIS A 116 -7.37 -14.08 -1.05
CA HIS A 116 -8.58 -13.56 -1.67
C HIS A 116 -8.51 -13.51 -3.19
N PHE A 117 -7.32 -13.26 -3.74
CA PHE A 117 -7.08 -13.09 -5.18
C PHE A 117 -5.93 -14.00 -5.63
N PRO A 118 -6.20 -15.29 -5.93
CA PRO A 118 -5.14 -16.26 -6.25
C PRO A 118 -4.43 -15.97 -7.59
N ARG A 119 -5.07 -15.18 -8.48
CA ARG A 119 -4.46 -14.73 -9.75
C ARG A 119 -4.30 -13.22 -9.73
N VAL A 120 -3.10 -12.75 -9.39
CA VAL A 120 -2.83 -11.31 -9.25
C VAL A 120 -1.45 -10.92 -9.76
N GLU A 121 -1.37 -9.82 -10.51
CA GLU A 121 -0.12 -9.11 -10.77
C GLU A 121 0.09 -8.05 -9.69
N ILE A 122 1.24 -8.09 -9.03
CA ILE A 122 1.57 -7.22 -7.89
C ILE A 122 2.61 -6.20 -8.33
N CYS A 123 2.30 -4.93 -8.12
CA CYS A 123 3.20 -3.80 -8.33
C CYS A 123 3.43 -3.08 -6.99
N LEU A 124 4.66 -3.18 -6.46
CA LEU A 124 5.07 -2.44 -5.27
C LEU A 124 5.67 -1.10 -5.66
N ASN A 125 5.40 -0.07 -4.87
CA ASN A 125 6.14 1.17 -4.97
C ASN A 125 7.62 0.93 -4.62
N LYS A 126 8.51 1.48 -5.45
CA LYS A 126 9.95 1.30 -5.30
C LYS A 126 10.47 2.09 -4.09
N ARG A 127 10.66 1.40 -2.96
CA ARG A 127 11.22 1.95 -1.73
C ARG A 127 12.73 2.16 -1.83
N TYR A 128 13.46 1.17 -2.37
CA TYR A 128 14.91 1.18 -2.41
C TYR A 128 15.45 1.54 -3.78
N THR A 129 16.45 2.43 -3.83
CA THR A 129 17.26 2.67 -5.04
C THR A 129 18.30 1.56 -5.23
N ASN A 130 18.82 0.99 -4.13
CA ASN A 130 19.79 -0.10 -4.13
C ASN A 130 19.13 -1.41 -4.60
N GLU A 131 19.76 -2.09 -5.56
CA GLU A 131 19.25 -3.34 -6.15
C GLU A 131 19.31 -4.53 -5.19
N ILE A 132 20.33 -4.57 -4.31
CA ILE A 132 20.48 -5.63 -3.31
C ILE A 132 19.28 -5.58 -2.35
N LEU A 133 18.94 -4.39 -1.82
CA LEU A 133 17.80 -4.24 -0.91
C LEU A 133 16.46 -4.58 -1.59
N ARG A 134 16.33 -4.30 -2.89
CA ARG A 134 15.15 -4.72 -3.67
C ARG A 134 15.06 -6.22 -3.81
N TYR A 135 16.18 -6.87 -4.07
CA TYR A 135 16.26 -8.32 -4.15
C TYR A 135 15.96 -8.97 -2.79
N GLU A 136 16.52 -8.44 -1.71
CA GLU A 136 16.25 -8.91 -0.34
C GLU A 136 14.76 -8.81 0.03
N LEU A 137 14.10 -7.71 -0.32
CA LEU A 137 12.67 -7.56 -0.13
C LEU A 137 11.88 -8.63 -0.91
N GLU A 138 12.20 -8.80 -2.20
CA GLU A 138 11.51 -9.80 -3.03
C GLU A 138 11.74 -11.22 -2.51
N LYS A 139 12.97 -11.54 -2.13
CA LYS A 139 13.33 -12.84 -1.53
C LYS A 139 12.51 -13.07 -0.25
N HIS A 140 12.48 -12.08 0.66
CA HIS A 140 11.72 -12.16 1.90
C HIS A 140 10.22 -12.40 1.64
N ILE A 141 9.63 -11.69 0.68
CA ILE A 141 8.24 -11.91 0.30
C ILE A 141 8.03 -13.35 -0.17
N ARG A 142 8.87 -13.86 -1.08
CA ARG A 142 8.75 -15.22 -1.61
C ARG A 142 8.92 -16.29 -0.56
N GLU A 143 9.84 -16.11 0.38
CA GLU A 143 10.05 -17.05 1.50
C GLU A 143 8.84 -17.14 2.44
N ASN A 144 8.06 -16.05 2.57
CA ASN A 144 6.83 -16.02 3.37
C ASN A 144 5.57 -16.47 2.60
N LEU A 145 5.70 -16.82 1.33
CA LEU A 145 4.61 -17.31 0.49
C LEU A 145 4.72 -18.81 0.14
N VAL A 146 5.62 -19.54 0.77
CA VAL A 146 5.89 -20.97 0.44
C VAL A 146 4.64 -21.85 0.57
N ASP A 147 3.75 -21.54 1.50
CA ASP A 147 2.51 -22.28 1.74
C ASP A 147 1.38 -21.89 0.77
N ILE A 148 1.53 -20.81 0.03
CA ILE A 148 0.59 -20.35 -1.01
C ILE A 148 1.21 -20.71 -2.34
N SER A 149 0.46 -21.41 -3.20
CA SER A 149 0.94 -21.86 -4.52
C SER A 149 1.66 -20.71 -5.27
N PRO A 150 2.99 -20.75 -5.44
CA PRO A 150 3.77 -19.58 -5.87
C PRO A 150 3.64 -19.25 -7.36
N GLN A 151 2.80 -19.98 -8.09
CA GLN A 151 2.77 -19.98 -9.56
C GLN A 151 2.10 -18.75 -10.20
N LEU A 152 1.49 -17.85 -9.41
CA LEU A 152 0.58 -16.83 -9.97
C LEU A 152 0.82 -15.40 -9.50
N ALA A 153 1.83 -15.13 -8.68
CA ALA A 153 2.15 -13.77 -8.27
C ALA A 153 3.37 -13.23 -9.04
N LEU A 154 3.11 -12.42 -10.05
CA LEU A 154 4.15 -11.62 -10.70
C LEU A 154 4.39 -10.38 -9.85
N ILE A 155 5.53 -10.31 -9.16
CA ILE A 155 5.89 -9.18 -8.31
C ILE A 155 6.84 -8.25 -9.07
N ARG A 156 6.49 -6.97 -9.17
CA ARG A 156 7.32 -5.93 -9.78
C ARG A 156 7.48 -4.74 -8.83
N GLN A 157 8.67 -4.18 -8.77
CA GLN A 157 8.92 -2.94 -8.03
C GLN A 157 9.08 -1.79 -9.03
N GLN A 158 8.18 -0.81 -8.99
CA GLN A 158 8.13 0.30 -9.92
C GLN A 158 7.99 1.64 -9.20
N SER A 159 8.37 2.73 -9.88
CA SER A 159 8.23 4.08 -9.33
C SER A 159 6.83 4.64 -9.57
N SER A 160 6.27 5.31 -8.58
CA SER A 160 5.00 6.06 -8.66
C SER A 160 5.02 7.18 -9.73
N HIS A 161 6.20 7.66 -10.13
CA HIS A 161 6.32 8.58 -11.26
C HIS A 161 5.84 7.98 -12.60
N THR A 162 6.14 6.68 -12.80
CA THR A 162 5.81 5.98 -14.04
C THR A 162 4.47 5.26 -13.97
N ARG A 163 4.00 4.95 -12.76
CA ARG A 163 2.76 4.20 -12.52
C ARG A 163 1.79 5.03 -11.68
N LYS A 164 0.74 5.53 -12.35
CA LYS A 164 -0.27 6.38 -11.68
C LYS A 164 -1.08 5.60 -10.64
N GLU A 165 -1.24 4.32 -10.84
CA GLU A 165 -1.94 3.42 -9.92
C GLU A 165 -1.24 3.36 -8.55
N LEU A 166 0.10 3.48 -8.51
CA LEU A 166 0.85 3.59 -7.25
C LEU A 166 0.56 4.90 -6.51
N GLN A 167 0.26 5.99 -7.23
CA GLN A 167 -0.19 7.24 -6.59
C GLN A 167 -1.60 7.10 -5.98
N ALA A 168 -2.44 6.23 -6.55
CA ALA A 168 -3.71 5.88 -5.93
C ALA A 168 -3.50 5.05 -4.65
N ALA A 169 -2.55 4.10 -4.67
CA ALA A 169 -2.18 3.32 -3.50
C ALA A 169 -1.55 4.21 -2.39
N ASP A 170 -0.70 5.20 -2.74
CA ASP A 170 -0.18 6.22 -1.81
C ASP A 170 -1.32 6.96 -1.09
N ALA A 171 -2.35 7.38 -1.82
CA ALA A 171 -3.49 8.06 -1.21
C ALA A 171 -4.27 7.16 -0.25
N VAL A 172 -4.42 5.88 -0.58
CA VAL A 172 -5.09 4.89 0.28
C VAL A 172 -4.25 4.63 1.53
N ALA A 173 -2.95 4.35 1.39
CA ALA A 173 -2.04 4.14 2.53
C ALA A 173 -2.02 5.36 3.46
N TRP A 174 -1.99 6.56 2.89
CA TRP A 174 -2.05 7.81 3.64
C TRP A 174 -3.38 8.00 4.37
N ALA A 175 -4.53 7.59 3.80
CA ALA A 175 -5.83 7.66 4.46
C ALA A 175 -5.88 6.79 5.73
N PHE A 176 -5.35 5.57 5.68
CA PHE A 176 -5.18 4.72 6.86
C PHE A 176 -4.22 5.36 7.88
N PHE A 177 -3.10 5.91 7.40
CA PHE A 177 -2.13 6.59 8.25
C PHE A 177 -2.77 7.79 9.00
N GLN A 178 -3.63 8.57 8.34
CA GLN A 178 -4.36 9.65 8.99
C GLN A 178 -5.29 9.13 10.11
N LYS A 179 -5.94 7.98 9.88
CA LYS A 179 -6.80 7.33 10.88
C LYS A 179 -5.98 6.89 12.11
N TYR A 180 -4.88 6.17 11.91
CA TYR A 180 -4.12 5.55 13.00
C TYR A 180 -3.15 6.51 13.67
N GLU A 181 -2.36 7.25 12.90
CA GLU A 181 -1.32 8.14 13.44
C GLU A 181 -1.88 9.47 13.95
N ARG A 182 -2.92 9.99 13.27
CA ARG A 182 -3.47 11.33 13.54
C ARG A 182 -4.86 11.32 14.19
N GLY A 183 -5.46 10.16 14.37
CA GLY A 183 -6.84 10.04 14.87
C GLY A 183 -7.89 10.67 13.94
N ASN A 184 -7.56 10.88 12.67
CA ASN A 184 -8.43 11.53 11.69
C ASN A 184 -8.98 10.51 10.68
N SER A 185 -10.19 10.02 10.93
CA SER A 185 -10.84 9.00 10.08
C SER A 185 -11.47 9.55 8.81
N ARG A 186 -11.58 10.87 8.64
CA ARG A 186 -12.31 11.51 7.53
C ARG A 186 -11.95 10.97 6.16
N PHE A 187 -10.68 10.65 5.93
CA PHE A 187 -10.20 10.15 4.64
C PHE A 187 -10.48 8.65 4.49
N TYR A 188 -10.30 7.91 5.58
CA TYR A 188 -10.61 6.50 5.67
C TYR A 188 -12.11 6.23 5.42
N ASP A 189 -12.99 7.04 6.02
CA ASP A 189 -14.44 6.88 5.91
C ASP A 189 -14.93 6.88 4.45
N VAL A 190 -14.24 7.61 3.56
CA VAL A 190 -14.53 7.65 2.12
C VAL A 190 -14.32 6.29 1.45
N ILE A 191 -13.31 5.53 1.90
CA ILE A 191 -12.93 4.24 1.29
C ILE A 191 -13.32 3.03 2.14
N ALA A 192 -13.93 3.24 3.31
CA ALA A 192 -14.24 2.19 4.27
C ALA A 192 -15.06 1.03 3.67
N SER A 193 -16.00 1.34 2.77
CA SER A 193 -16.83 0.33 2.09
C SER A 193 -16.05 -0.56 1.09
N LYS A 194 -14.82 -0.20 0.76
CA LYS A 194 -13.92 -0.94 -0.14
C LYS A 194 -12.86 -1.76 0.60
N VAL A 195 -12.81 -1.60 1.93
CA VAL A 195 -11.85 -2.33 2.78
C VAL A 195 -12.32 -3.77 2.94
N LEU A 196 -11.58 -4.69 2.34
CA LEU A 196 -11.81 -6.12 2.45
C LEU A 196 -11.27 -6.67 3.78
N LEU A 197 -10.06 -6.22 4.15
CA LEU A 197 -9.43 -6.60 5.40
C LEU A 197 -8.50 -5.49 5.90
N GLU A 198 -8.55 -5.25 7.19
CA GLU A 198 -7.69 -4.32 7.93
C GLU A 198 -7.11 -5.08 9.13
N GLU A 199 -5.80 -5.33 9.12
CA GLU A 199 -5.12 -6.05 10.19
C GLU A 199 -4.21 -5.12 10.98
N LEU A 200 -4.45 -5.01 12.28
CA LEU A 200 -3.56 -4.30 13.20
C LEU A 200 -2.62 -5.29 13.88
N ILE A 201 -1.33 -5.18 13.57
CA ILE A 201 -0.28 -5.96 14.22
C ILE A 201 0.21 -5.19 15.44
N ALA A 202 -0.21 -5.66 16.62
CA ALA A 202 0.23 -5.16 17.91
C ALA A 202 0.85 -6.29 18.73
N LYS A 203 1.79 -5.96 19.63
CA LYS A 203 2.41 -6.91 20.58
C LYS A 203 3.11 -8.13 19.94
N LYS A 204 3.59 -7.99 18.70
CA LYS A 204 4.34 -9.07 18.04
C LYS A 204 5.76 -9.11 18.56
N LYS A 205 6.25 -10.33 18.84
CA LYS A 205 7.67 -10.58 19.04
C LYS A 205 8.29 -10.79 17.67
N TRP A 206 9.11 -9.86 17.24
CA TRP A 206 9.90 -10.00 16.02
C TRP A 206 11.13 -10.84 16.35
N LYS A 207 11.38 -11.89 15.57
CA LYS A 207 12.50 -12.82 15.79
C LYS A 207 13.80 -12.26 15.23
#